data_d627ffbf94578e22994157cf6b616e65
#
_entry.id   d627ffbf94578e22994157cf6b616e65
#
_cell.length_a   1.000
_cell.length_b   1.000
_cell.length_c   1.000
_cell.angle_alpha   90.00
_cell.angle_beta   90.00
_cell.angle_gamma   90.00
#
_symmetry.space_group_name_H-M   'P 1'
#
loop_
_entity.id
_entity.type
_entity.pdbx_description
1 polymer ?
#
loop_
_entity_poly.entity_id
_entity_poly.type
_entity_poly.pdbx_seq_one_letter_code
_entity_poly.pdbx_strand_id
1 'polypeptide(L)'
;LITSFITTKFTNKTITKNNDTIEQNVLEENSNEQIIQKNEQTYSEVSNNFSSIKYTQDELQNINVYEKCNDAVVNINTQVMGVNWFLEPVVENGGSGSGSIIDPSGYVVTNVHVISDASKIYISLSDGTQYEGKVIGSDPESDIAVLKFTPPEGTVLKTIDFGNSDELKVGQKVIAIGNPFGLERTMTTGIVSGLGRPIQNTNRTIIRNMIQTDTAINPGNSGGPLLDTNGKMIGINTMIYSSSGNSAGVGFAVPASTAQRVVNDLLKYGQVKRGIIQAELVQINNSIANYARLDINTGVLVSKTVVGGNADTAGINGGKHAVRYGAINPRTIYL
;
A
#
# COMPACT_ATOMS: atom_id res chain seq x y z
N LEU A 1 -1.78 -5.99 58.55
CA LEU A 1 -1.71 -5.76 59.98
C LEU A 1 -0.80 -4.60 60.32
N ILE A 2 -1.33 -3.64 60.99
CA ILE A 2 -0.91 -2.52 61.84
C ILE A 2 -1.33 -1.19 61.25
N THR A 3 -2.53 -0.78 61.60
CA THR A 3 -3.04 0.58 61.65
C THR A 3 -2.48 1.30 62.83
N SER A 4 -1.87 2.49 62.63
CA SER A 4 -1.50 3.41 63.66
C SER A 4 -2.32 4.70 63.55
N PHE A 5 -3.28 4.87 64.46
CA PHE A 5 -4.01 6.10 64.69
C PHE A 5 -3.16 7.04 65.50
N ILE A 6 -2.94 8.27 65.03
CA ILE A 6 -2.39 9.38 65.82
C ILE A 6 -3.53 10.33 66.12
N THR A 7 -3.98 10.34 67.38
CA THR A 7 -4.90 11.32 67.96
C THR A 7 -4.09 12.52 68.48
N THR A 8 -4.30 13.70 67.92
CA THR A 8 -3.77 14.93 68.45
C THR A 8 -4.81 15.63 69.34
N LYS A 9 -4.45 15.80 70.61
CA LYS A 9 -5.23 16.55 71.62
C LYS A 9 -5.20 18.05 71.30
N PHE A 10 -6.42 18.63 71.23
CA PHE A 10 -6.57 20.10 71.30
C PHE A 10 -6.41 20.58 72.73
N THR A 11 -5.51 21.50 72.98
CA THR A 11 -5.44 22.31 74.20
C THR A 11 -5.85 23.73 73.84
N ASN A 12 -6.96 24.19 74.43
CA ASN A 12 -7.41 25.57 74.43
C ASN A 12 -6.36 26.48 75.09
N LYS A 13 -5.90 27.50 74.39
CA LYS A 13 -5.15 28.61 74.99
C LYS A 13 -5.81 29.92 74.58
N THR A 14 -6.10 30.68 75.61
CA THR A 14 -6.82 31.95 75.66
C THR A 14 -6.23 33.04 74.76
N ILE A 15 -7.11 33.74 74.11
CA ILE A 15 -6.82 34.82 73.14
C ILE A 15 -6.57 36.11 73.89
N THR A 16 -5.40 36.69 73.74
CA THR A 16 -5.16 38.12 74.00
C THR A 16 -4.99 38.83 72.66
N LYS A 17 -5.81 39.83 72.45
CA LYS A 17 -5.85 40.66 71.22
C LYS A 17 -4.58 41.46 71.04
N ASN A 18 -3.89 41.29 69.92
CA ASN A 18 -2.97 42.35 69.43
C ASN A 18 -3.38 42.62 67.94
N ASN A 19 -3.59 43.89 67.65
CA ASN A 19 -4.03 44.42 66.34
C ASN A 19 -2.99 44.22 65.22
N ASP A 20 -1.74 43.92 65.57
CA ASP A 20 -0.66 43.72 64.58
C ASP A 20 -0.75 42.40 63.78
N THR A 21 -1.53 41.45 64.30
CA THR A 21 -1.70 40.11 63.61
C THR A 21 -2.66 40.16 62.47
N ILE A 22 -3.54 41.15 62.37
CA ILE A 22 -4.54 41.30 61.33
C ILE A 22 -3.92 41.83 60.03
N GLU A 23 -2.98 42.77 60.10
CA GLU A 23 -2.30 43.30 58.93
C GLU A 23 -1.36 42.28 58.27
N GLN A 24 -0.66 41.43 59.04
CA GLN A 24 0.17 40.38 58.45
C GLN A 24 -0.64 39.27 57.74
N ASN A 25 -1.79 38.87 58.29
CA ASN A 25 -2.64 37.84 57.64
C ASN A 25 -3.30 38.37 56.36
N VAL A 26 -3.65 39.68 56.28
CA VAL A 26 -4.20 40.27 55.06
C VAL A 26 -3.13 40.43 53.98
N LEU A 27 -1.86 40.66 54.35
CA LEU A 27 -0.74 40.71 53.39
C LEU A 27 -0.33 39.35 52.89
N GLU A 28 -0.43 38.27 53.69
CA GLU A 28 -0.21 36.88 53.24
C GLU A 28 -1.34 36.35 52.39
N GLU A 29 -2.61 36.64 52.68
CA GLU A 29 -3.73 36.25 51.81
C GLU A 29 -3.67 36.96 50.45
N ASN A 30 -3.39 38.26 50.42
CA ASN A 30 -3.24 39.00 49.16
C ASN A 30 -2.01 38.52 48.31
N SER A 31 -0.93 38.13 48.97
CA SER A 31 0.25 37.58 48.29
C SER A 31 -0.02 36.18 47.73
N ASN A 32 -0.79 35.33 48.41
CA ASN A 32 -1.18 34.02 47.95
C ASN A 32 -2.20 34.08 46.79
N GLU A 33 -3.18 35.01 46.85
CA GLU A 33 -4.10 35.24 45.74
C GLU A 33 -3.40 35.75 44.46
N GLN A 34 -2.40 36.65 44.63
CA GLN A 34 -1.59 37.11 43.49
C GLN A 34 -0.71 36.01 42.90
N ILE A 35 -0.18 35.10 43.71
CA ILE A 35 0.60 33.95 43.25
C ILE A 35 -0.30 32.95 42.56
N ILE A 36 -1.51 32.68 43.05
CA ILE A 36 -2.48 31.78 42.43
C ILE A 36 -2.95 32.37 41.09
N GLN A 37 -3.30 33.63 41.04
CA GLN A 37 -3.71 34.29 39.78
C GLN A 37 -2.58 34.33 38.74
N LYS A 38 -1.35 34.58 39.17
CA LYS A 38 -0.17 34.58 38.30
C LYS A 38 0.13 33.15 37.76
N ASN A 39 -0.03 32.13 38.61
CA ASN A 39 0.11 30.75 38.16
C ASN A 39 -1.02 30.33 37.22
N GLU A 40 -2.27 30.71 37.46
CA GLU A 40 -3.38 30.43 36.55
C GLU A 40 -3.23 31.15 35.21
N GLN A 41 -2.76 32.40 35.19
CA GLN A 41 -2.43 33.09 33.95
C GLN A 41 -1.27 32.40 33.20
N THR A 42 -0.21 31.98 33.92
CA THR A 42 0.91 31.25 33.30
C THR A 42 0.49 29.89 32.77
N TYR A 43 -0.38 29.13 33.47
CA TYR A 43 -0.96 27.90 32.98
C TYR A 43 -1.89 28.14 31.78
N SER A 44 -2.65 29.22 31.81
CA SER A 44 -3.53 29.59 30.68
C SER A 44 -2.72 30.03 29.45
N GLU A 45 -1.64 30.79 29.62
CA GLU A 45 -0.75 31.18 28.52
C GLU A 45 0.05 29.97 27.95
N VAL A 46 0.50 29.06 28.83
CA VAL A 46 1.17 27.81 28.39
C VAL A 46 0.17 26.91 27.66
N SER A 47 -1.07 26.74 28.14
CA SER A 47 -2.07 25.93 27.45
C SER A 47 -2.53 26.56 26.12
N ASN A 48 -2.61 27.89 26.03
CA ASN A 48 -2.91 28.59 24.78
C ASN A 48 -1.76 28.54 23.77
N ASN A 49 -0.48 28.43 24.22
CA ASN A 49 0.65 28.23 23.33
C ASN A 49 0.75 26.80 22.80
N PHE A 50 0.23 25.79 23.52
CA PHE A 50 0.14 24.41 23.00
C PHE A 50 -1.02 24.24 21.99
N SER A 51 -2.01 25.13 21.94
CA SER A 51 -3.14 25.04 21.01
C SER A 51 -2.88 25.71 19.65
N SER A 52 -1.67 26.17 19.33
CA SER A 52 -1.31 26.76 18.04
C SER A 52 -0.10 26.11 17.38
N ILE A 53 -0.05 24.78 17.31
CA ILE A 53 0.86 24.10 16.37
C ILE A 53 0.33 24.48 14.98
N LYS A 54 0.99 25.41 14.32
CA LYS A 54 0.68 25.78 12.93
C LYS A 54 1.42 24.80 12.02
N TYR A 55 0.70 23.80 11.52
CA TYR A 55 1.20 22.94 10.46
C TYR A 55 1.41 23.72 9.17
N THR A 56 2.42 23.40 8.41
CA THR A 56 2.58 23.85 7.03
C THR A 56 1.47 23.25 6.17
N GLN A 57 1.22 23.81 4.99
CA GLN A 57 0.25 23.24 4.06
C GLN A 57 0.59 21.80 3.66
N ASP A 58 1.88 21.50 3.54
CA ASP A 58 2.38 20.16 3.22
C ASP A 58 2.10 19.16 4.35
N GLU A 59 2.35 19.55 5.60
CA GLU A 59 2.04 18.72 6.78
C GLU A 59 0.55 18.47 6.90
N LEU A 60 -0.29 19.52 6.76
CA LEU A 60 -1.75 19.39 6.79
C LEU A 60 -2.26 18.44 5.71
N GLN A 61 -1.68 18.49 4.51
CA GLN A 61 -2.04 17.59 3.43
C GLN A 61 -1.71 16.14 3.77
N ASN A 62 -0.52 15.86 4.32
CA ASN A 62 -0.10 14.54 4.75
C ASN A 62 -1.01 14.00 5.85
N ILE A 63 -1.28 14.82 6.88
CA ILE A 63 -2.16 14.47 8.00
C ILE A 63 -3.57 14.13 7.49
N ASN A 64 -4.16 14.99 6.68
CA ASN A 64 -5.51 14.81 6.14
C ASN A 64 -5.63 13.53 5.29
N VAL A 65 -4.64 13.24 4.44
CA VAL A 65 -4.64 12.02 3.62
C VAL A 65 -4.53 10.79 4.51
N TYR A 66 -3.67 10.83 5.53
CA TYR A 66 -3.54 9.73 6.48
C TYR A 66 -4.84 9.47 7.25
N GLU A 67 -5.43 10.49 7.87
CA GLU A 67 -6.68 10.38 8.63
C GLU A 67 -7.85 9.88 7.78
N LYS A 68 -7.90 10.29 6.51
CA LYS A 68 -8.93 9.87 5.57
C LYS A 68 -8.80 8.41 5.16
N CYS A 69 -7.57 7.93 4.91
CA CYS A 69 -7.32 6.69 4.19
C CYS A 69 -6.81 5.54 5.07
N ASN A 70 -6.23 5.82 6.24
CA ASN A 70 -5.56 4.81 7.05
C ASN A 70 -6.45 3.61 7.41
N ASP A 71 -7.72 3.84 7.79
CA ASP A 71 -8.65 2.79 8.19
C ASP A 71 -9.06 1.86 7.04
N ALA A 72 -8.91 2.33 5.81
CA ALA A 72 -9.16 1.51 4.62
C ALA A 72 -7.94 0.67 4.20
N VAL A 73 -6.77 0.86 4.84
CA VAL A 73 -5.58 0.05 4.59
C VAL A 73 -5.51 -1.09 5.60
N VAL A 74 -5.61 -2.30 5.09
CA VAL A 74 -5.62 -3.54 5.88
C VAL A 74 -4.26 -4.22 5.86
N ASN A 75 -3.97 -5.01 6.90
CA ASN A 75 -2.89 -5.99 6.87
C ASN A 75 -3.42 -7.31 6.32
N ILE A 76 -2.60 -7.98 5.51
CA ILE A 76 -2.88 -9.29 4.95
C ILE A 76 -1.80 -10.23 5.43
N ASN A 77 -2.19 -11.26 6.17
CA ASN A 77 -1.33 -12.35 6.62
C ASN A 77 -1.77 -13.65 5.97
N THR A 78 -0.81 -14.46 5.56
CA THR A 78 -1.09 -15.76 4.94
C THR A 78 -0.58 -16.90 5.79
N GLN A 79 -1.22 -18.05 5.66
CA GLN A 79 -0.72 -19.32 6.13
C GLN A 79 -0.43 -20.21 4.93
N VAL A 80 0.66 -20.96 5.01
CA VAL A 80 1.07 -21.93 3.99
C VAL A 80 1.10 -23.34 4.59
N MET A 81 0.94 -24.35 3.74
CA MET A 81 1.11 -25.73 4.15
C MET A 81 2.58 -26.10 3.93
N GLY A 82 3.30 -26.36 5.01
CA GLY A 82 4.64 -26.92 5.02
C GLY A 82 4.62 -28.42 5.30
N VAL A 83 5.81 -29.02 5.34
CA VAL A 83 6.01 -30.42 5.72
C VAL A 83 7.11 -30.47 6.77
N ASN A 84 6.84 -31.06 7.93
CA ASN A 84 7.85 -31.24 8.96
C ASN A 84 8.85 -32.35 8.61
N TRP A 85 9.85 -32.55 9.47
CA TRP A 85 10.87 -33.60 9.29
C TRP A 85 10.28 -35.00 9.15
N PHE A 86 9.09 -35.25 9.67
CA PHE A 86 8.40 -36.54 9.59
C PHE A 86 7.49 -36.65 8.37
N LEU A 87 7.59 -35.72 7.41
CA LEU A 87 6.73 -35.63 6.22
C LEU A 87 5.24 -35.41 6.55
N GLU A 88 4.93 -34.90 7.74
CA GLU A 88 3.58 -34.57 8.11
C GLU A 88 3.25 -33.12 7.70
N PRO A 89 2.05 -32.84 7.18
CA PRO A 89 1.65 -31.49 6.84
C PRO A 89 1.55 -30.61 8.10
N VAL A 90 2.21 -29.45 8.07
CA VAL A 90 2.17 -28.44 9.13
C VAL A 90 1.75 -27.11 8.55
N VAL A 91 1.02 -26.32 9.34
CA VAL A 91 0.66 -24.97 8.98
C VAL A 91 1.75 -24.03 9.46
N GLU A 92 2.33 -23.29 8.53
CA GLU A 92 3.36 -22.30 8.79
C GLU A 92 2.85 -20.90 8.47
N ASN A 93 3.43 -19.88 9.12
CA ASN A 93 3.16 -18.50 8.73
C ASN A 93 3.79 -18.25 7.35
N GLY A 94 2.99 -17.75 6.44
CA GLY A 94 3.41 -17.33 5.12
C GLY A 94 3.86 -15.88 5.07
N GLY A 95 3.59 -15.22 3.96
CA GLY A 95 3.89 -13.82 3.75
C GLY A 95 2.96 -12.87 4.50
N SER A 96 3.40 -11.62 4.65
CA SER A 96 2.59 -10.51 5.12
C SER A 96 2.69 -9.34 4.13
N GLY A 97 1.60 -8.61 3.97
CA GLY A 97 1.52 -7.43 3.11
C GLY A 97 0.35 -6.56 3.49
N SER A 98 0.04 -5.62 2.62
CA SER A 98 -1.07 -4.69 2.78
C SER A 98 -2.15 -4.91 1.72
N GLY A 99 -3.32 -4.34 1.95
CA GLY A 99 -4.38 -4.23 0.98
C GLY A 99 -5.18 -2.96 1.18
N SER A 100 -5.99 -2.61 0.19
CA SER A 100 -6.89 -1.45 0.24
C SER A 100 -8.34 -1.91 0.13
N ILE A 101 -9.19 -1.53 1.08
CA ILE A 101 -10.64 -1.73 0.99
C ILE A 101 -11.16 -0.76 -0.09
N ILE A 102 -11.76 -1.32 -1.15
CA ILE A 102 -12.27 -0.56 -2.31
C ILE A 102 -13.80 -0.50 -2.37
N ASP A 103 -14.48 -1.24 -1.50
CA ASP A 103 -15.93 -1.32 -1.47
C ASP A 103 -16.44 -1.57 -0.04
N PRO A 104 -17.52 -0.89 0.41
CA PRO A 104 -18.05 -1.04 1.77
C PRO A 104 -18.50 -2.47 2.12
N SER A 105 -18.76 -3.31 1.12
CA SER A 105 -19.10 -4.71 1.36
C SER A 105 -17.91 -5.58 1.74
N GLY A 106 -16.66 -5.04 1.73
CA GLY A 106 -15.44 -5.72 2.15
C GLY A 106 -14.62 -6.34 1.02
N TYR A 107 -14.64 -5.76 -0.18
CA TYR A 107 -13.67 -6.09 -1.22
C TYR A 107 -12.34 -5.37 -0.96
N VAL A 108 -11.26 -6.11 -1.10
CA VAL A 108 -9.89 -5.64 -0.87
C VAL A 108 -9.05 -5.92 -2.10
N VAL A 109 -8.34 -4.91 -2.58
CA VAL A 109 -7.33 -5.08 -3.63
C VAL A 109 -5.94 -5.18 -2.99
N THR A 110 -5.11 -6.09 -3.52
CA THR A 110 -3.73 -6.32 -3.10
C THR A 110 -2.91 -6.88 -4.26
N ASN A 111 -1.64 -7.26 -4.02
CA ASN A 111 -0.81 -7.94 -5.00
C ASN A 111 -0.99 -9.47 -4.95
N VAL A 112 -0.76 -10.13 -6.11
CA VAL A 112 -0.75 -11.59 -6.19
C VAL A 112 0.36 -12.18 -5.34
N HIS A 113 1.57 -11.59 -5.37
CA HIS A 113 2.71 -12.11 -4.62
C HIS A 113 2.50 -12.07 -3.10
N VAL A 114 1.61 -11.18 -2.57
CA VAL A 114 1.26 -11.13 -1.15
C VAL A 114 0.47 -12.38 -0.73
N ILE A 115 -0.32 -12.94 -1.63
CA ILE A 115 -1.21 -14.09 -1.35
C ILE A 115 -0.78 -15.38 -2.02
N SER A 116 0.40 -15.37 -2.66
CA SER A 116 0.94 -16.58 -3.33
C SER A 116 1.13 -17.72 -2.34
N ASP A 117 0.81 -18.93 -2.78
CA ASP A 117 0.95 -20.17 -2.01
C ASP A 117 0.15 -20.24 -0.71
N ALA A 118 -0.74 -19.26 -0.47
CA ALA A 118 -1.56 -19.20 0.73
C ALA A 118 -2.59 -20.32 0.76
N SER A 119 -2.58 -21.12 1.84
CA SER A 119 -3.67 -22.04 2.17
C SER A 119 -4.81 -21.34 2.89
N LYS A 120 -4.50 -20.28 3.66
CA LYS A 120 -5.46 -19.37 4.30
C LYS A 120 -4.93 -17.95 4.24
N ILE A 121 -5.87 -17.02 4.14
CA ILE A 121 -5.61 -15.57 4.11
C ILE A 121 -6.39 -14.93 5.24
N TYR A 122 -5.73 -14.07 6.01
CA TYR A 122 -6.34 -13.29 7.07
C TYR A 122 -6.18 -11.81 6.78
N ILE A 123 -7.27 -11.07 6.96
CA ILE A 123 -7.35 -9.62 6.76
C ILE A 123 -7.58 -8.98 8.11
N SER A 124 -6.64 -8.14 8.56
CA SER A 124 -6.75 -7.43 9.83
C SER A 124 -7.05 -5.95 9.59
N LEU A 125 -8.11 -5.46 10.22
CA LEU A 125 -8.57 -4.08 10.14
C LEU A 125 -7.80 -3.16 11.11
N SER A 126 -8.20 -1.88 11.14
CA SER A 126 -7.58 -0.85 11.99
C SER A 126 -7.78 -1.06 13.48
N ASP A 127 -8.86 -1.64 13.86
CA ASP A 127 -9.22 -1.95 15.23
C ASP A 127 -8.60 -3.26 15.76
N GLY A 128 -7.77 -3.93 14.92
CA GLY A 128 -7.17 -5.23 15.22
C GLY A 128 -8.09 -6.42 14.95
N THR A 129 -9.33 -6.20 14.51
CA THR A 129 -10.24 -7.28 14.17
C THR A 129 -9.72 -8.02 12.93
N GLN A 130 -9.74 -9.36 13.00
CA GLN A 130 -9.24 -10.22 11.92
C GLN A 130 -10.37 -11.03 11.29
N TYR A 131 -10.37 -11.09 9.97
CA TYR A 131 -11.32 -11.85 9.17
C TYR A 131 -10.60 -12.81 8.24
N GLU A 132 -11.20 -13.96 7.95
CA GLU A 132 -10.74 -14.83 6.89
C GLU A 132 -11.12 -14.23 5.53
N GLY A 133 -10.11 -14.03 4.69
CA GLY A 133 -10.24 -13.50 3.33
C GLY A 133 -10.39 -14.61 2.31
N LYS A 134 -11.30 -14.44 1.33
CA LYS A 134 -11.48 -15.33 0.18
C LYS A 134 -10.97 -14.66 -1.08
N VAL A 135 -10.23 -15.38 -1.90
CA VAL A 135 -9.79 -14.90 -3.22
C VAL A 135 -11.00 -14.89 -4.17
N ILE A 136 -11.34 -13.72 -4.68
CA ILE A 136 -12.35 -13.54 -5.74
C ILE A 136 -11.74 -13.83 -7.11
N GLY A 137 -10.51 -13.37 -7.30
CA GLY A 137 -9.73 -13.63 -8.49
C GLY A 137 -8.36 -12.97 -8.39
N SER A 138 -7.46 -13.39 -9.29
CA SER A 138 -6.10 -12.86 -9.35
C SER A 138 -5.61 -12.78 -10.79
N ASP A 139 -4.72 -11.84 -11.05
CA ASP A 139 -4.06 -11.62 -12.32
C ASP A 139 -2.54 -11.55 -12.13
N PRO A 140 -1.82 -12.66 -12.32
CA PRO A 140 -0.37 -12.70 -12.18
C PRO A 140 0.40 -11.79 -13.16
N GLU A 141 -0.18 -11.46 -14.32
CA GLU A 141 0.48 -10.59 -15.30
C GLU A 141 0.58 -9.15 -14.85
N SER A 142 -0.41 -8.65 -14.10
CA SER A 142 -0.39 -7.31 -13.51
C SER A 142 -0.09 -7.32 -12.01
N ASP A 143 0.12 -8.50 -11.41
CA ASP A 143 0.36 -8.68 -9.98
C ASP A 143 -0.77 -8.10 -9.10
N ILE A 144 -2.03 -8.29 -9.51
CA ILE A 144 -3.21 -7.78 -8.78
C ILE A 144 -4.12 -8.93 -8.38
N ALA A 145 -4.57 -8.92 -7.13
CA ALA A 145 -5.57 -9.84 -6.61
C ALA A 145 -6.70 -9.07 -5.92
N VAL A 146 -7.90 -9.64 -5.98
CA VAL A 146 -9.08 -9.17 -5.24
C VAL A 146 -9.47 -10.21 -4.23
N LEU A 147 -9.57 -9.77 -2.99
CA LEU A 147 -10.04 -10.55 -1.85
C LEU A 147 -11.42 -10.05 -1.42
N LYS A 148 -12.13 -10.90 -0.70
CA LYS A 148 -13.39 -10.58 -0.05
C LYS A 148 -13.37 -11.09 1.38
N PHE A 149 -13.73 -10.23 2.33
CA PHE A 149 -14.11 -10.63 3.68
C PHE A 149 -15.54 -10.18 3.98
N THR A 150 -16.17 -10.75 4.99
CA THR A 150 -17.53 -10.40 5.36
C THR A 150 -17.52 -9.80 6.76
N PRO A 151 -17.63 -8.46 6.87
CA PRO A 151 -17.76 -7.83 8.17
C PRO A 151 -19.14 -8.12 8.78
N PRO A 152 -19.31 -8.01 10.12
CA PRO A 152 -20.60 -8.09 10.76
C PRO A 152 -21.58 -7.06 10.19
N GLU A 153 -22.88 -7.37 10.27
CA GLU A 153 -23.93 -6.46 9.84
C GLU A 153 -23.86 -5.13 10.63
N GLY A 154 -24.00 -4.01 9.93
CA GLY A 154 -23.89 -2.66 10.52
C GLY A 154 -22.46 -2.12 10.63
N THR A 155 -21.44 -2.89 10.27
CA THR A 155 -20.06 -2.38 10.23
C THR A 155 -19.90 -1.37 9.09
N VAL A 156 -19.40 -0.17 9.42
CA VAL A 156 -19.09 0.87 8.43
C VAL A 156 -17.62 0.81 8.10
N LEU A 157 -17.29 0.31 6.92
CA LEU A 157 -15.92 0.26 6.42
C LEU A 157 -15.54 1.56 5.72
N LYS A 158 -14.35 2.08 6.01
CA LYS A 158 -13.70 3.11 5.18
C LYS A 158 -13.19 2.49 3.89
N THR A 159 -13.27 3.24 2.80
CA THR A 159 -12.82 2.79 1.47
C THR A 159 -11.91 3.81 0.83
N ILE A 160 -11.06 3.37 -0.10
CA ILE A 160 -10.23 4.21 -0.94
C ILE A 160 -10.73 4.12 -2.38
N ASP A 161 -11.07 5.27 -2.95
CA ASP A 161 -11.46 5.37 -4.36
C ASP A 161 -10.24 5.34 -5.29
N PHE A 162 -10.42 4.77 -6.48
CA PHE A 162 -9.42 4.89 -7.54
C PHE A 162 -9.33 6.33 -8.06
N GLY A 163 -8.10 6.81 -8.22
CA GLY A 163 -7.76 8.06 -8.88
C GLY A 163 -7.40 7.85 -10.35
N ASN A 164 -7.07 8.91 -11.05
CA ASN A 164 -6.65 8.88 -12.44
C ASN A 164 -5.12 8.82 -12.54
N SER A 165 -4.58 7.64 -12.84
CA SER A 165 -3.14 7.45 -13.03
C SER A 165 -2.62 7.84 -14.41
N ASP A 166 -3.51 8.07 -15.39
CA ASP A 166 -3.09 8.37 -16.77
C ASP A 166 -2.71 9.86 -16.93
N GLU A 167 -3.11 10.70 -15.97
CA GLU A 167 -2.77 12.14 -15.94
C GLU A 167 -1.56 12.45 -15.04
N LEU A 168 -0.93 11.45 -14.45
CA LEU A 168 0.21 11.65 -13.57
C LEU A 168 1.39 12.34 -14.27
N LYS A 169 2.10 13.16 -13.51
CA LYS A 169 3.30 13.86 -13.96
C LYS A 169 4.48 13.53 -13.06
N VAL A 170 5.66 13.37 -13.66
CA VAL A 170 6.92 13.26 -12.91
C VAL A 170 7.10 14.52 -12.05
N GLY A 171 7.48 14.32 -10.78
CA GLY A 171 7.56 15.37 -9.78
C GLY A 171 6.29 15.56 -8.95
N GLN A 172 5.16 14.93 -9.32
CA GLN A 172 3.93 14.98 -8.53
C GLN A 172 4.11 14.24 -7.20
N LYS A 173 3.68 14.88 -6.08
CA LYS A 173 3.74 14.30 -4.75
C LYS A 173 2.84 13.07 -4.65
N VAL A 174 3.34 12.04 -3.99
CA VAL A 174 2.62 10.80 -3.70
C VAL A 174 2.84 10.35 -2.26
N ILE A 175 1.90 9.59 -1.76
CA ILE A 175 1.86 9.10 -0.38
C ILE A 175 1.58 7.61 -0.43
N ALA A 176 2.47 6.80 0.15
CA ALA A 176 2.22 5.37 0.33
C ALA A 176 1.79 5.10 1.77
N ILE A 177 0.78 4.26 1.93
CA ILE A 177 0.36 3.76 3.23
C ILE A 177 0.45 2.23 3.20
N GLY A 178 1.02 1.65 4.25
CA GLY A 178 1.10 0.22 4.45
C GLY A 178 0.77 -0.18 5.88
N ASN A 179 0.46 -1.45 6.09
CA ASN A 179 0.21 -2.03 7.40
C ASN A 179 1.01 -3.33 7.58
N PRO A 180 2.36 -3.23 7.66
CA PRO A 180 3.24 -4.39 7.61
C PRO A 180 3.04 -5.39 8.75
N PHE A 181 2.63 -4.91 9.92
CA PHE A 181 2.57 -5.72 11.14
C PHE A 181 1.15 -5.86 11.72
N GLY A 182 0.14 -5.26 11.09
CA GLY A 182 -1.24 -5.30 11.58
C GLY A 182 -1.51 -4.46 12.83
N LEU A 183 -0.51 -3.71 13.32
CA LEU A 183 -0.59 -2.92 14.54
C LEU A 183 -0.78 -1.43 14.23
N GLU A 184 0.18 -0.85 13.51
CA GLU A 184 0.17 0.56 13.12
C GLU A 184 0.47 0.70 11.63
N ARG A 185 -0.22 1.64 10.99
CA ARG A 185 0.01 1.94 9.59
C ARG A 185 1.18 2.87 9.44
N THR A 186 2.05 2.51 8.52
CA THR A 186 3.21 3.34 8.15
C THR A 186 2.85 4.17 6.94
N MET A 187 3.07 5.46 7.02
CA MET A 187 2.97 6.39 5.89
C MET A 187 4.37 6.80 5.45
N THR A 188 4.60 6.80 4.15
CA THR A 188 5.80 7.36 3.53
C THR A 188 5.40 8.31 2.40
N THR A 189 6.20 9.35 2.17
CA THR A 189 5.95 10.36 1.13
C THR A 189 7.10 10.42 0.16
N GLY A 190 6.80 10.81 -1.06
CA GLY A 190 7.77 10.98 -2.13
C GLY A 190 7.11 11.61 -3.36
N ILE A 191 7.69 11.37 -4.51
CA ILE A 191 7.19 11.87 -5.80
C ILE A 191 7.08 10.74 -6.83
N VAL A 192 6.35 11.00 -7.89
CA VAL A 192 6.43 10.23 -9.13
C VAL A 192 7.81 10.51 -9.75
N SER A 193 8.68 9.51 -9.77
CA SER A 193 10.04 9.61 -10.33
C SER A 193 10.10 9.23 -11.81
N GLY A 194 9.12 8.47 -12.30
CA GLY A 194 9.02 8.04 -13.69
C GLY A 194 7.71 7.34 -13.99
N LEU A 195 7.36 7.26 -15.26
CA LEU A 195 6.13 6.64 -15.76
C LEU A 195 6.44 5.64 -16.87
N GLY A 196 5.52 4.69 -17.09
CA GLY A 196 5.59 3.74 -18.21
C GLY A 196 6.73 2.72 -18.09
N ARG A 197 7.24 2.43 -16.89
CA ARG A 197 8.37 1.53 -16.69
C ARG A 197 7.97 0.06 -16.88
N PRO A 198 8.58 -0.71 -17.80
CA PRO A 198 8.43 -2.16 -17.81
C PRO A 198 9.36 -2.77 -16.76
N ILE A 199 8.83 -3.55 -15.84
CA ILE A 199 9.60 -4.19 -14.76
C ILE A 199 9.37 -5.70 -14.81
N GLN A 200 10.47 -6.46 -14.82
CA GLN A 200 10.41 -7.90 -14.71
C GLN A 200 10.30 -8.31 -13.24
N ASN A 201 9.26 -9.06 -12.90
CA ASN A 201 9.10 -9.63 -11.57
C ASN A 201 9.95 -10.89 -11.38
N THR A 202 9.95 -11.46 -10.17
CA THR A 202 10.70 -12.68 -9.81
C THR A 202 10.31 -13.89 -10.66
N ASN A 203 9.07 -13.96 -11.14
CA ASN A 203 8.56 -15.03 -12.01
C ASN A 203 8.87 -14.79 -13.48
N ARG A 204 9.76 -13.84 -13.80
CA ARG A 204 10.15 -13.44 -15.15
C ARG A 204 9.02 -12.85 -16.00
N THR A 205 7.86 -12.55 -15.40
CA THR A 205 6.77 -11.82 -16.05
C THR A 205 7.10 -10.34 -16.10
N ILE A 206 6.85 -9.68 -17.22
CA ILE A 206 7.08 -8.23 -17.36
C ILE A 206 5.75 -7.53 -17.05
N ILE A 207 5.72 -6.82 -15.91
CA ILE A 207 4.64 -5.90 -15.58
C ILE A 207 4.93 -4.58 -16.31
N ARG A 208 3.95 -4.10 -17.07
CA ARG A 208 4.12 -2.94 -17.96
C ARG A 208 3.53 -1.69 -17.30
N ASN A 209 3.98 -0.53 -17.79
CA ASN A 209 3.46 0.79 -17.42
C ASN A 209 3.56 1.14 -15.93
N MET A 210 4.50 0.55 -15.19
CA MET A 210 4.67 0.83 -13.77
C MET A 210 4.97 2.31 -13.50
N ILE A 211 4.43 2.81 -12.39
CA ILE A 211 4.80 4.10 -11.79
C ILE A 211 6.07 3.88 -10.98
N GLN A 212 7.13 4.64 -11.28
CA GLN A 212 8.33 4.69 -10.46
C GLN A 212 8.18 5.82 -9.43
N THR A 213 8.56 5.57 -8.18
CA THR A 213 8.53 6.55 -7.09
C THR A 213 9.78 6.40 -6.20
N ASP A 214 10.18 7.48 -5.55
CA ASP A 214 11.19 7.48 -4.48
C ASP A 214 10.57 7.32 -3.07
N THR A 215 9.23 7.24 -3.01
CA THR A 215 8.52 6.89 -1.78
C THR A 215 9.08 5.57 -1.22
N ALA A 216 9.40 5.54 0.06
CA ALA A 216 9.97 4.35 0.69
C ALA A 216 8.97 3.19 0.69
N ILE A 217 9.12 2.28 -0.27
CA ILE A 217 8.40 1.01 -0.33
C ILE A 217 9.30 -0.05 0.33
N ASN A 218 8.78 -0.75 1.32
CA ASN A 218 9.48 -1.80 2.04
C ASN A 218 8.57 -3.02 2.15
N PRO A 219 9.11 -4.22 2.49
CA PRO A 219 8.29 -5.38 2.79
C PRO A 219 7.18 -5.03 3.79
N GLY A 220 5.94 -5.36 3.42
CA GLY A 220 4.74 -5.01 4.17
C GLY A 220 3.93 -3.84 3.59
N ASN A 221 4.54 -2.90 2.84
CA ASN A 221 3.78 -1.89 2.10
C ASN A 221 3.22 -2.42 0.76
N SER A 222 3.75 -3.55 0.27
CA SER A 222 3.28 -4.20 -0.96
C SER A 222 1.80 -4.54 -0.85
N GLY A 223 1.02 -4.25 -1.89
CA GLY A 223 -0.44 -4.38 -1.93
C GLY A 223 -1.20 -3.20 -1.34
N GLY A 224 -0.54 -2.32 -0.58
CA GLY A 224 -1.11 -1.08 -0.07
C GLY A 224 -1.21 0.00 -1.16
N PRO A 225 -1.96 1.08 -0.91
CA PRO A 225 -2.18 2.14 -1.88
C PRO A 225 -0.97 3.07 -2.03
N LEU A 226 -0.72 3.52 -3.26
CA LEU A 226 -0.03 4.75 -3.57
C LEU A 226 -1.11 5.81 -3.84
N LEU A 227 -1.12 6.87 -3.06
CA LEU A 227 -2.17 7.89 -3.05
C LEU A 227 -1.67 9.21 -3.65
N ASP A 228 -2.59 9.96 -4.23
CA ASP A 228 -2.39 11.37 -4.52
C ASP A 228 -2.63 12.23 -3.25
N THR A 229 -2.45 13.53 -3.38
CA THR A 229 -2.65 14.51 -2.31
C THR A 229 -4.12 14.73 -1.91
N ASN A 230 -5.08 14.10 -2.59
CA ASN A 230 -6.52 14.08 -2.26
C ASN A 230 -6.94 12.76 -1.59
N GLY A 231 -6.01 11.83 -1.41
CA GLY A 231 -6.27 10.49 -0.86
C GLY A 231 -6.97 9.56 -1.86
N LYS A 232 -6.78 9.80 -3.17
CA LYS A 232 -7.23 8.87 -4.21
C LYS A 232 -6.10 7.90 -4.56
N MET A 233 -6.41 6.63 -4.77
CA MET A 233 -5.43 5.61 -5.13
C MET A 233 -5.02 5.76 -6.59
N ILE A 234 -3.79 6.21 -6.82
CA ILE A 234 -3.19 6.34 -8.15
C ILE A 234 -2.34 5.13 -8.54
N GLY A 235 -2.07 4.25 -7.59
CA GLY A 235 -1.37 3.00 -7.83
C GLY A 235 -1.42 2.04 -6.65
N ILE A 236 -0.93 0.81 -6.86
CA ILE A 236 -0.77 -0.22 -5.83
C ILE A 236 0.73 -0.47 -5.68
N ASN A 237 1.26 -0.23 -4.48
CA ASN A 237 2.68 -0.48 -4.18
C ASN A 237 3.00 -1.94 -4.39
N THR A 238 4.05 -2.24 -5.15
CA THR A 238 4.28 -3.62 -5.61
C THR A 238 5.65 -4.12 -5.23
N MET A 239 6.71 -3.44 -5.67
CA MET A 239 8.07 -3.93 -5.49
C MET A 239 9.09 -2.81 -5.42
N ILE A 240 10.30 -3.17 -4.98
CA ILE A 240 11.48 -2.32 -5.00
C ILE A 240 12.53 -2.90 -5.95
N TYR A 241 13.30 -2.04 -6.57
CA TYR A 241 14.54 -2.44 -7.25
C TYR A 241 15.69 -2.29 -6.27
N SER A 242 16.06 -3.36 -5.62
CA SER A 242 17.09 -3.35 -4.57
C SER A 242 17.84 -4.68 -4.53
N SER A 243 19.14 -4.62 -4.38
CA SER A 243 19.99 -5.80 -4.15
C SER A 243 19.96 -6.27 -2.69
N SER A 244 19.54 -5.42 -1.77
CA SER A 244 19.49 -5.70 -0.32
C SER A 244 18.10 -6.06 0.20
N GLY A 245 17.04 -5.95 -0.64
CA GLY A 245 15.65 -6.16 -0.22
C GLY A 245 15.02 -4.97 0.51
N ASN A 246 15.76 -3.89 0.76
CA ASN A 246 15.26 -2.66 1.37
C ASN A 246 15.15 -1.53 0.34
N SER A 247 14.28 -0.54 0.60
CA SER A 247 14.14 0.62 -0.28
C SER A 247 15.46 1.38 -0.44
N ALA A 248 15.89 1.52 -1.68
CA ALA A 248 17.06 2.35 -2.07
C ALA A 248 16.60 3.63 -2.81
N GLY A 249 15.38 4.11 -2.59
CA GLY A 249 14.81 5.25 -3.29
C GLY A 249 14.27 4.92 -4.68
N VAL A 250 14.10 3.63 -5.00
CA VAL A 250 13.50 3.18 -6.27
C VAL A 250 12.42 2.14 -5.97
N GLY A 251 11.19 2.62 -5.92
CA GLY A 251 9.99 1.80 -5.76
C GLY A 251 9.12 1.83 -7.01
N PHE A 252 8.24 0.85 -7.14
CA PHE A 252 7.31 0.73 -8.25
C PHE A 252 5.90 0.41 -7.77
N ALA A 253 4.92 0.99 -8.46
CA ALA A 253 3.50 0.72 -8.22
C ALA A 253 2.78 0.39 -9.54
N VAL A 254 1.81 -0.50 -9.47
CA VAL A 254 0.89 -0.77 -10.59
C VAL A 254 -0.06 0.41 -10.70
N PRO A 255 -0.24 1.04 -11.89
CA PRO A 255 -1.12 2.18 -12.06
C PRO A 255 -2.59 1.86 -11.72
N ALA A 256 -3.29 2.84 -11.16
CA ALA A 256 -4.71 2.71 -10.81
C ALA A 256 -5.60 2.39 -12.01
N SER A 257 -5.33 2.93 -13.20
CA SER A 257 -6.07 2.60 -14.42
C SER A 257 -5.96 1.11 -14.80
N THR A 258 -4.77 0.52 -14.64
CA THR A 258 -4.57 -0.92 -14.80
C THR A 258 -5.31 -1.70 -13.70
N ALA A 259 -5.14 -1.29 -12.43
CA ALA A 259 -5.77 -1.95 -11.30
C ALA A 259 -7.30 -1.94 -11.40
N GLN A 260 -7.90 -0.81 -11.71
CA GLN A 260 -9.35 -0.67 -11.84
C GLN A 260 -9.92 -1.57 -12.95
N ARG A 261 -9.26 -1.63 -14.11
CA ARG A 261 -9.65 -2.53 -15.19
C ARG A 261 -9.59 -4.00 -14.78
N VAL A 262 -8.49 -4.40 -14.14
CA VAL A 262 -8.30 -5.78 -13.65
C VAL A 262 -9.33 -6.11 -12.58
N VAL A 263 -9.54 -5.24 -11.59
CA VAL A 263 -10.55 -5.43 -10.53
C VAL A 263 -11.95 -5.61 -11.13
N ASN A 264 -12.33 -4.76 -12.09
CA ASN A 264 -13.64 -4.86 -12.75
C ASN A 264 -13.82 -6.22 -13.46
N ASP A 265 -12.79 -6.69 -14.17
CA ASP A 265 -12.83 -7.99 -14.84
C ASP A 265 -12.90 -9.14 -13.83
N LEU A 266 -12.11 -9.10 -12.75
CA LEU A 266 -12.10 -10.11 -11.70
C LEU A 266 -13.45 -10.19 -10.97
N LEU A 267 -14.04 -9.06 -10.63
CA LEU A 267 -15.36 -9.01 -9.99
C LEU A 267 -16.48 -9.52 -10.90
N LYS A 268 -16.40 -9.24 -12.21
CA LYS A 268 -17.46 -9.59 -13.16
C LYS A 268 -17.34 -10.99 -13.71
N TYR A 269 -16.12 -11.46 -13.95
CA TYR A 269 -15.85 -12.69 -14.68
C TYR A 269 -15.00 -13.71 -13.91
N GLY A 270 -14.47 -13.35 -12.74
CA GLY A 270 -13.51 -14.17 -11.99
C GLY A 270 -12.12 -14.26 -12.64
N GLN A 271 -11.92 -13.67 -13.79
CA GLN A 271 -10.66 -13.67 -14.54
C GLN A 271 -10.55 -12.43 -15.43
N VAL A 272 -9.33 -12.01 -15.74
CA VAL A 272 -9.08 -10.89 -16.65
C VAL A 272 -9.26 -11.34 -18.10
N LYS A 273 -10.06 -10.60 -18.84
CA LYS A 273 -10.24 -10.82 -20.28
C LYS A 273 -9.20 -10.04 -21.08
N ARG A 274 -8.32 -10.76 -21.76
CA ARG A 274 -7.33 -10.19 -22.68
C ARG A 274 -7.64 -10.59 -24.10
N GLY A 275 -7.46 -9.64 -25.01
CA GLY A 275 -7.46 -9.95 -26.44
C GLY A 275 -6.24 -10.79 -26.79
N ILE A 276 -6.42 -11.83 -27.60
CA ILE A 276 -5.32 -12.63 -28.17
C ILE A 276 -5.26 -12.35 -29.66
N ILE A 277 -4.07 -12.11 -30.18
CA ILE A 277 -3.84 -11.90 -31.62
C ILE A 277 -3.89 -13.23 -32.36
N GLN A 278 -3.62 -14.35 -31.68
CA GLN A 278 -3.51 -15.70 -32.25
C GLN A 278 -2.46 -15.76 -33.38
N ALA A 279 -1.29 -15.18 -33.09
CA ALA A 279 -0.13 -15.19 -33.95
C ALA A 279 1.14 -15.46 -33.14
N GLU A 280 2.12 -16.11 -33.75
CA GLU A 280 3.46 -16.24 -33.22
C GLU A 280 4.28 -15.03 -33.63
N LEU A 281 4.86 -14.34 -32.63
CA LEU A 281 5.60 -13.11 -32.83
C LEU A 281 7.06 -13.31 -32.48
N VAL A 282 7.95 -12.77 -33.30
CA VAL A 282 9.40 -12.81 -33.09
C VAL A 282 9.94 -11.39 -33.10
N GLN A 283 10.66 -11.01 -32.03
CA GLN A 283 11.32 -9.72 -31.96
C GLN A 283 12.42 -9.64 -33.02
N ILE A 284 12.34 -8.65 -33.93
CA ILE A 284 13.40 -8.38 -34.92
C ILE A 284 14.62 -7.81 -34.19
N ASN A 285 15.77 -8.35 -34.50
CA ASN A 285 17.09 -7.87 -34.11
C ASN A 285 18.00 -7.86 -35.33
N ASN A 286 19.21 -7.28 -35.20
CA ASN A 286 20.16 -7.17 -36.31
C ASN A 286 20.47 -8.52 -37.01
N SER A 287 20.53 -9.60 -36.23
CA SER A 287 20.83 -10.92 -36.80
C SER A 287 19.67 -11.47 -37.64
N ILE A 288 18.41 -11.31 -37.14
CA ILE A 288 17.20 -11.71 -37.89
C ILE A 288 17.04 -10.80 -39.13
N ALA A 289 17.24 -9.48 -38.99
CA ALA A 289 17.15 -8.54 -40.08
C ALA A 289 18.14 -8.87 -41.21
N ASN A 290 19.39 -9.11 -40.87
CA ASN A 290 20.43 -9.50 -41.83
C ASN A 290 20.15 -10.84 -42.50
N TYR A 291 19.71 -11.84 -41.71
CA TYR A 291 19.42 -13.18 -42.23
C TYR A 291 18.22 -13.16 -43.16
N ALA A 292 17.16 -12.46 -42.79
CA ALA A 292 15.90 -12.37 -43.53
C ALA A 292 15.95 -11.24 -44.63
N ARG A 293 17.07 -10.50 -44.73
CA ARG A 293 17.24 -9.36 -45.63
C ARG A 293 16.14 -8.32 -45.48
N LEU A 294 15.82 -7.98 -44.25
CA LEU A 294 14.84 -6.95 -43.91
C LEU A 294 15.48 -5.57 -43.99
N ASP A 295 14.73 -4.61 -44.49
CA ASP A 295 15.15 -3.20 -44.50
C ASP A 295 15.08 -2.51 -43.11
N ILE A 296 14.54 -3.24 -42.11
CA ILE A 296 14.38 -2.78 -40.76
C ILE A 296 15.12 -3.72 -39.79
N ASN A 297 15.68 -3.16 -38.72
CA ASN A 297 16.41 -3.90 -37.68
C ASN A 297 15.69 -3.94 -36.31
N THR A 298 14.52 -3.36 -36.22
CA THR A 298 13.66 -3.33 -35.03
C THR A 298 12.21 -3.58 -35.42
N GLY A 299 11.41 -4.05 -34.47
CA GLY A 299 10.00 -4.35 -34.71
C GLY A 299 9.66 -5.79 -34.35
N VAL A 300 8.50 -6.24 -34.80
CA VAL A 300 7.99 -7.59 -34.55
C VAL A 300 7.66 -8.26 -35.89
N LEU A 301 8.23 -9.43 -36.10
CA LEU A 301 7.91 -10.31 -37.23
C LEU A 301 6.78 -11.22 -36.80
N VAL A 302 5.69 -11.28 -37.63
CA VAL A 302 4.65 -12.27 -37.48
C VAL A 302 5.12 -13.55 -38.16
N SER A 303 5.61 -14.51 -37.40
CA SER A 303 6.16 -15.73 -37.96
C SER A 303 5.07 -16.71 -38.39
N LYS A 304 3.94 -16.73 -37.68
CA LYS A 304 2.81 -17.63 -38.00
C LYS A 304 1.51 -17.03 -37.48
N THR A 305 0.42 -17.26 -38.19
CA THR A 305 -0.96 -17.00 -37.74
C THR A 305 -1.71 -18.30 -37.55
N VAL A 306 -2.71 -18.29 -36.65
CA VAL A 306 -3.66 -19.41 -36.51
C VAL A 306 -4.74 -19.27 -37.58
N VAL A 307 -4.91 -20.27 -38.42
CA VAL A 307 -5.94 -20.25 -39.48
C VAL A 307 -7.34 -20.09 -38.88
N GLY A 308 -8.10 -19.10 -39.35
CA GLY A 308 -9.39 -18.71 -38.79
C GLY A 308 -9.30 -17.95 -37.47
N GLY A 309 -8.11 -17.67 -36.96
CA GLY A 309 -7.88 -16.87 -35.77
C GLY A 309 -8.03 -15.36 -36.00
N ASN A 310 -7.95 -14.57 -34.93
CA ASN A 310 -8.16 -13.13 -34.97
C ASN A 310 -7.19 -12.41 -35.95
N ALA A 311 -5.91 -12.82 -35.94
CA ALA A 311 -4.90 -12.25 -36.85
C ALA A 311 -5.20 -12.58 -38.30
N ASP A 312 -5.50 -13.84 -38.59
CA ASP A 312 -5.85 -14.33 -39.96
C ASP A 312 -7.11 -13.63 -40.48
N THR A 313 -8.17 -13.59 -39.65
CA THR A 313 -9.43 -12.92 -40.00
C THR A 313 -9.22 -11.39 -40.23
N ALA A 314 -8.28 -10.78 -39.52
CA ALA A 314 -7.91 -9.37 -39.71
C ALA A 314 -6.98 -9.15 -40.92
N GLY A 315 -6.63 -10.20 -41.69
CA GLY A 315 -5.76 -10.12 -42.85
C GLY A 315 -4.24 -10.01 -42.52
N ILE A 316 -3.85 -10.33 -41.27
CA ILE A 316 -2.43 -10.41 -40.90
C ILE A 316 -1.89 -11.76 -41.36
N ASN A 317 -0.88 -11.75 -42.24
CA ASN A 317 -0.26 -12.94 -42.77
C ASN A 317 0.97 -13.33 -41.94
N GLY A 318 1.14 -14.61 -41.66
CA GLY A 318 2.37 -15.20 -41.16
C GLY A 318 3.38 -15.51 -42.27
N GLY A 319 4.60 -15.84 -41.88
CA GLY A 319 5.63 -16.29 -42.80
C GLY A 319 5.24 -17.57 -43.52
N LYS A 320 5.66 -17.71 -44.78
CA LYS A 320 5.31 -18.84 -45.65
C LYS A 320 6.39 -19.93 -45.67
N HIS A 321 7.62 -19.59 -45.30
CA HIS A 321 8.76 -20.49 -45.34
C HIS A 321 9.39 -20.68 -43.98
N ALA A 322 9.53 -21.93 -43.54
CA ALA A 322 10.22 -22.26 -42.28
C ALA A 322 11.74 -22.14 -42.48
N VAL A 323 12.37 -21.35 -41.66
CA VAL A 323 13.85 -21.21 -41.61
C VAL A 323 14.34 -21.51 -40.21
N ARG A 324 15.52 -22.14 -40.09
CA ARG A 324 16.16 -22.38 -38.82
C ARG A 324 17.14 -21.25 -38.54
N TYR A 325 16.96 -20.64 -37.39
CA TYR A 325 17.77 -19.56 -36.91
C TYR A 325 18.49 -19.91 -35.61
N GLY A 326 19.79 -19.65 -35.55
CA GLY A 326 20.65 -19.92 -34.39
C GLY A 326 21.52 -21.17 -34.58
N ALA A 327 22.83 -21.03 -34.33
CA ALA A 327 23.82 -22.09 -34.53
C ALA A 327 23.85 -23.13 -33.39
N ILE A 328 23.64 -22.65 -32.13
CA ILE A 328 23.80 -23.49 -30.92
C ILE A 328 22.44 -24.04 -30.46
N ASN A 329 21.37 -23.29 -30.62
CA ASN A 329 20.03 -23.71 -30.24
C ASN A 329 19.05 -23.26 -31.35
N PRO A 330 18.95 -24.01 -32.47
CA PRO A 330 18.23 -23.58 -33.66
C PRO A 330 16.74 -23.44 -33.35
N ARG A 331 16.19 -22.23 -33.55
CA ARG A 331 14.76 -21.98 -33.51
C ARG A 331 14.21 -21.98 -34.96
N THR A 332 13.04 -22.56 -35.17
CA THR A 332 12.36 -22.43 -36.42
C THR A 332 11.51 -21.17 -36.39
N ILE A 333 11.71 -20.29 -37.37
CA ILE A 333 10.84 -19.13 -37.62
C ILE A 333 10.30 -19.24 -39.04
N TYR A 334 9.12 -18.71 -39.26
CA TYR A 334 8.51 -18.60 -40.59
C TYR A 334 8.69 -17.18 -41.09
N LEU A 335 9.27 -16.99 -42.27
CA LEU A 335 9.49 -15.72 -42.94
C LEU A 335 8.54 -15.52 -44.11
#